data_f78bce045a2d2718c3185b1d9f2baa5c
#
_entry.id   f78bce045a2d2718c3185b1d9f2baa5c
#
_cell.length_a   1.000
_cell.length_b   1.000
_cell.length_c   1.000
_cell.angle_alpha   90.00
_cell.angle_beta   90.00
_cell.angle_gamma   90.00
#
_symmetry.space_group_name_H-M   'P 1'
#
loop_
_entity.id
_entity.type
_entity.pdbx_description
1 polymer ?
#
loop_
_entity_poly.entity_id
_entity_poly.type
_entity_poly.pdbx_seq_one_letter_code
_entity_poly.pdbx_strand_id
1 'polypeptide(L)'
;MNKNLTSSKYKTKTWTGFSLLSLCLLLLTACTSATNVKSANVEQEPVTAIDILLEPDATMLKHAEAANARLLKVYPKGFALDALRKPHITLLQRYVRTADLDKVYAAADNVLAHKKIADWKLKAFKYYYLPDKNIGVAGIVIKPTADLLKLQQELIEVVAPYTVNTGTASAFATTLGNSDIQPALIDYVAAFVPKYSGKHFNPHVTIGVATQDYLKEMLAEPFAEFTFSPAGASVYQLGSYGTAMKKLNAWDLTH
;
A
#
# COMPACT_ATOMS: atom_id res chain seq x y z
N MET A 1 -57.57 -7.18 -8.43
CA MET A 1 -58.00 -7.01 -7.02
C MET A 1 -56.92 -6.18 -6.34
N ASN A 2 -57.10 -4.86 -6.26
CA ASN A 2 -57.63 -4.02 -5.16
C ASN A 2 -56.95 -4.30 -3.83
N LYS A 3 -56.29 -3.40 -3.18
CA LYS A 3 -56.41 -2.06 -2.58
C LYS A 3 -55.25 -1.98 -1.57
N ASN A 4 -54.75 -0.94 -1.01
CA ASN A 4 -55.14 0.45 -0.77
C ASN A 4 -53.90 1.30 -0.37
N LEU A 5 -53.93 2.54 -0.78
CA LEU A 5 -53.15 3.65 -0.25
C LEU A 5 -53.62 4.06 1.17
N THR A 6 -52.71 4.51 2.04
CA THR A 6 -53.05 5.44 3.12
C THR A 6 -51.99 6.53 3.24
N SER A 7 -52.46 7.72 2.95
CA SER A 7 -51.83 9.03 3.16
C SER A 7 -51.90 9.42 4.64
N SER A 8 -50.81 9.92 5.23
CA SER A 8 -50.88 10.62 6.53
C SER A 8 -50.43 12.06 6.38
N LYS A 9 -51.40 12.97 6.63
CA LYS A 9 -51.29 14.42 6.63
C LYS A 9 -50.67 14.88 7.94
N TYR A 10 -49.64 15.73 7.91
CA TYR A 10 -49.20 16.49 9.07
C TYR A 10 -49.78 17.89 9.03
N LYS A 11 -50.44 18.24 10.14
CA LYS A 11 -51.08 19.53 10.41
C LYS A 11 -50.06 20.56 10.86
N THR A 12 -50.10 21.71 10.21
CA THR A 12 -49.47 22.97 10.65
C THR A 12 -50.24 23.58 11.83
N LYS A 13 -49.52 24.03 12.83
CA LYS A 13 -50.09 24.82 13.95
C LYS A 13 -49.37 26.17 14.00
N THR A 14 -50.07 27.18 13.55
CA THR A 14 -49.73 28.60 13.71
C THR A 14 -50.06 29.06 15.11
N TRP A 15 -49.15 29.81 15.73
CA TRP A 15 -49.46 30.59 16.94
C TRP A 15 -48.94 32.00 16.78
N THR A 16 -49.91 32.94 16.71
CA THR A 16 -49.76 34.40 16.80
C THR A 16 -49.87 34.82 18.25
N GLY A 17 -49.00 35.69 18.70
CA GLY A 17 -49.12 36.34 20.01
C GLY A 17 -48.24 37.57 20.09
N PHE A 18 -48.87 38.72 19.91
CA PHE A 18 -48.34 40.08 20.13
C PHE A 18 -48.10 40.34 21.63
N SER A 19 -46.99 40.97 22.00
CA SER A 19 -47.06 42.01 23.07
C SER A 19 -45.85 42.94 22.97
N LEU A 20 -46.19 44.21 23.08
CA LEU A 20 -45.35 45.41 23.02
C LEU A 20 -44.72 45.77 24.38
N LEU A 21 -43.71 46.62 24.29
CA LEU A 21 -43.10 47.58 25.26
C LEU A 21 -41.91 46.97 26.13
N SER A 22 -40.74 47.48 25.98
CA SER A 22 -40.24 48.69 26.65
C SER A 22 -38.79 49.01 26.21
N LEU A 23 -38.62 50.30 25.94
CA LEU A 23 -37.39 51.00 25.55
C LEU A 23 -36.50 51.20 26.79
N CYS A 24 -35.26 50.66 26.77
CA CYS A 24 -34.15 51.15 27.59
C CYS A 24 -32.89 51.18 26.81
N LEU A 25 -32.49 52.36 26.39
CA LEU A 25 -31.22 52.68 25.73
C LEU A 25 -30.08 52.65 26.77
N LEU A 26 -29.23 51.66 26.75
CA LEU A 26 -27.92 51.69 27.43
C LEU A 26 -26.85 51.38 26.41
N LEU A 27 -26.15 52.44 25.98
CA LEU A 27 -24.94 52.38 25.17
C LEU A 27 -23.83 51.77 26.00
N LEU A 28 -23.56 50.49 25.80
CA LEU A 28 -22.32 49.84 26.22
C LEU A 28 -21.44 49.67 24.99
N THR A 29 -20.46 50.56 24.84
CA THR A 29 -19.32 50.39 23.91
C THR A 29 -18.51 49.20 24.34
N ALA A 30 -18.84 48.02 23.78
CA ALA A 30 -17.97 46.83 23.90
C ALA A 30 -16.84 46.98 22.88
N CYS A 31 -15.62 47.29 23.34
CA CYS A 31 -14.40 47.07 22.57
C CYS A 31 -14.27 45.56 22.31
N THR A 32 -14.72 45.10 21.17
CA THR A 32 -14.37 43.76 20.67
C THR A 32 -12.92 43.79 20.20
N SER A 33 -12.00 43.43 21.07
CA SER A 33 -10.66 43.02 20.68
C SER A 33 -10.81 41.78 19.79
N ALA A 34 -10.77 41.96 18.47
CA ALA A 34 -10.65 40.87 17.53
C ALA A 34 -9.27 40.19 17.77
N THR A 35 -9.26 39.18 18.60
CA THR A 35 -8.13 38.27 18.65
C THR A 35 -8.07 37.56 17.29
N ASN A 36 -7.15 38.01 16.46
CA ASN A 36 -6.76 37.31 15.26
C ASN A 36 -6.16 35.94 15.67
N VAL A 37 -7.01 34.93 15.78
CA VAL A 37 -6.59 33.55 15.90
C VAL A 37 -5.99 33.23 14.55
N LYS A 38 -4.67 33.45 14.43
CA LYS A 38 -3.85 32.92 13.36
C LYS A 38 -4.08 31.41 13.39
N SER A 39 -4.87 30.90 12.44
CA SER A 39 -4.99 29.47 12.19
C SER A 39 -3.58 28.97 12.00
N ALA A 40 -3.01 28.33 13.02
CA ALA A 40 -1.77 27.63 12.88
C ALA A 40 -2.05 26.54 11.84
N ASN A 41 -1.51 26.70 10.64
CA ASN A 41 -1.37 25.58 9.73
C ASN A 41 -0.56 24.53 10.52
N VAL A 42 -1.23 23.51 11.02
CA VAL A 42 -0.57 22.32 11.52
C VAL A 42 0.06 21.71 10.28
N GLU A 43 1.33 22.01 10.08
CA GLU A 43 2.14 21.43 9.04
C GLU A 43 2.13 19.92 9.31
N GLN A 44 1.40 19.18 8.48
CA GLN A 44 1.23 17.74 8.66
C GLN A 44 2.62 17.10 8.51
N GLU A 45 3.08 16.38 9.53
CA GLU A 45 4.39 15.72 9.49
C GLU A 45 4.55 14.92 8.19
N PRO A 46 5.69 15.06 7.50
CA PRO A 46 5.94 14.31 6.28
C PRO A 46 5.83 12.81 6.48
N VAL A 47 5.17 12.13 5.55
CA VAL A 47 4.91 10.69 5.58
C VAL A 47 5.55 10.04 4.36
N THR A 48 6.15 8.87 4.56
CA THR A 48 6.74 8.04 3.51
C THR A 48 5.99 6.72 3.41
N ALA A 49 5.57 6.35 2.20
CA ALA A 49 5.03 5.03 1.89
C ALA A 49 6.19 4.07 1.65
N ILE A 50 6.38 3.08 2.53
CA ILE A 50 7.50 2.14 2.46
C ILE A 50 7.05 0.73 2.11
N ASP A 51 7.98 -0.04 1.50
CA ASP A 51 7.93 -1.49 1.36
C ASP A 51 9.18 -2.09 2.01
N ILE A 52 9.00 -2.95 3.02
CA ILE A 52 10.05 -3.83 3.53
C ILE A 52 9.91 -5.15 2.78
N LEU A 53 10.97 -5.57 2.10
CA LEU A 53 10.92 -6.63 1.11
C LEU A 53 12.14 -7.54 1.17
N LEU A 54 12.00 -8.76 0.62
CA LEU A 54 13.12 -9.64 0.31
C LEU A 54 13.48 -9.51 -1.16
N GLU A 55 14.78 -9.37 -1.42
CA GLU A 55 15.36 -9.45 -2.77
C GLU A 55 15.63 -10.93 -3.09
N PRO A 56 15.09 -11.49 -4.20
CA PRO A 56 15.30 -12.88 -4.54
C PRO A 56 16.66 -13.11 -5.21
N ASP A 57 17.11 -14.38 -5.22
CA ASP A 57 18.31 -14.81 -5.92
C ASP A 57 18.16 -14.81 -7.47
N ALA A 58 19.26 -15.08 -8.16
CA ALA A 58 19.32 -15.12 -9.62
C ALA A 58 18.34 -16.14 -10.24
N THR A 59 17.95 -17.19 -9.51
CA THR A 59 16.99 -18.18 -10.00
C THR A 59 15.62 -17.54 -10.20
N MET A 60 15.08 -16.87 -9.17
CA MET A 60 13.79 -16.17 -9.29
C MET A 60 13.88 -15.00 -10.28
N LEU A 61 14.99 -14.24 -10.28
CA LEU A 61 15.17 -13.12 -11.21
C LEU A 61 15.05 -13.60 -12.66
N LYS A 62 15.72 -14.69 -13.04
CA LYS A 62 15.64 -15.28 -14.39
C LYS A 62 14.21 -15.68 -14.76
N HIS A 63 13.45 -16.29 -13.85
CA HIS A 63 12.05 -16.66 -14.10
C HIS A 63 11.15 -15.43 -14.22
N ALA A 64 11.33 -14.42 -13.38
CA ALA A 64 10.57 -13.19 -13.42
C ALA A 64 10.81 -12.40 -14.72
N GLU A 65 12.07 -12.26 -15.15
CA GLU A 65 12.47 -11.61 -16.39
C GLU A 65 11.91 -12.32 -17.63
N ALA A 66 12.00 -13.66 -17.67
CA ALA A 66 11.44 -14.45 -18.76
C ALA A 66 9.91 -14.28 -18.86
N ALA A 67 9.22 -14.30 -17.73
CA ALA A 67 7.78 -14.07 -17.69
C ALA A 67 7.42 -12.63 -18.09
N ASN A 68 8.15 -11.61 -17.60
CA ASN A 68 7.96 -10.21 -17.99
C ASN A 68 8.14 -10.00 -19.50
N ALA A 69 9.18 -10.62 -20.10
CA ALA A 69 9.39 -10.54 -21.54
C ALA A 69 8.21 -11.12 -22.35
N ARG A 70 7.55 -12.18 -21.86
CA ARG A 70 6.32 -12.72 -22.46
C ARG A 70 5.17 -11.72 -22.37
N LEU A 71 4.96 -11.10 -21.20
CA LEU A 71 3.91 -10.10 -20.98
C LEU A 71 4.09 -8.88 -21.90
N LEU A 72 5.31 -8.37 -22.02
CA LEU A 72 5.63 -7.22 -22.86
C LEU A 72 5.43 -7.49 -24.35
N LYS A 73 5.60 -8.72 -24.85
CA LYS A 73 5.28 -9.08 -26.23
C LYS A 73 3.79 -8.93 -26.54
N VAL A 74 2.93 -9.26 -25.58
CA VAL A 74 1.47 -9.19 -25.73
C VAL A 74 0.92 -7.83 -25.37
N TYR A 75 1.52 -7.17 -24.39
CA TYR A 75 1.13 -5.86 -23.91
C TYR A 75 2.33 -4.91 -23.79
N PRO A 76 2.83 -4.33 -24.89
CA PRO A 76 4.00 -3.45 -24.89
C PRO A 76 3.85 -2.17 -24.04
N LYS A 77 2.61 -1.81 -23.68
CA LYS A 77 2.31 -0.69 -22.76
C LYS A 77 2.51 -1.04 -21.30
N GLY A 78 2.83 -2.31 -20.98
CA GLY A 78 3.23 -2.74 -19.64
C GLY A 78 4.58 -2.14 -19.26
N PHE A 79 5.09 -2.54 -18.12
CA PHE A 79 6.42 -2.11 -17.66
C PHE A 79 7.45 -3.23 -17.73
N ALA A 80 8.68 -2.88 -18.08
CA ALA A 80 9.82 -3.77 -17.94
C ALA A 80 10.28 -3.86 -16.49
N LEU A 81 10.82 -5.02 -16.09
CA LEU A 81 11.57 -5.16 -14.86
C LEU A 81 12.94 -4.50 -15.05
N ASP A 82 13.21 -3.47 -14.28
CA ASP A 82 14.39 -2.62 -14.38
C ASP A 82 14.86 -2.14 -12.98
N ALA A 83 15.76 -1.18 -12.95
CA ALA A 83 16.28 -0.61 -11.71
C ALA A 83 15.20 0.06 -10.83
N LEU A 84 14.09 0.53 -11.43
CA LEU A 84 12.97 1.19 -10.74
C LEU A 84 11.83 0.23 -10.41
N ARG A 85 11.89 -1.02 -10.93
CA ARG A 85 10.84 -2.04 -10.79
C ARG A 85 11.50 -3.41 -10.59
N LYS A 86 12.29 -3.50 -9.53
CA LYS A 86 13.01 -4.74 -9.21
C LYS A 86 12.06 -5.83 -8.75
N PRO A 87 12.23 -7.08 -9.22
CA PRO A 87 11.52 -8.23 -8.66
C PRO A 87 11.82 -8.36 -7.16
N HIS A 88 10.77 -8.50 -6.35
CA HIS A 88 10.91 -8.60 -4.90
C HIS A 88 9.70 -9.33 -4.28
N ILE A 89 9.84 -9.72 -3.01
CA ILE A 89 8.76 -10.25 -2.19
C ILE A 89 8.43 -9.22 -1.12
N THR A 90 7.30 -8.54 -1.23
CA THR A 90 6.82 -7.64 -0.19
C THR A 90 6.56 -8.40 1.11
N LEU A 91 7.13 -7.92 2.21
CA LEU A 91 6.83 -8.38 3.57
C LEU A 91 5.86 -7.44 4.27
N LEU A 92 6.05 -6.12 4.11
CA LEU A 92 5.26 -5.10 4.80
C LEU A 92 5.20 -3.81 4.00
N GLN A 93 4.00 -3.36 3.64
CA GLN A 93 3.78 -2.00 3.16
C GLN A 93 3.07 -1.17 4.22
N ARG A 94 3.60 0.02 4.50
CA ARG A 94 3.05 0.94 5.51
C ARG A 94 3.38 2.39 5.18
N TYR A 95 2.59 3.27 5.76
CA TYR A 95 2.94 4.68 5.93
C TYR A 95 3.70 4.86 7.24
N VAL A 96 4.86 5.51 7.17
CA VAL A 96 5.69 5.83 8.33
C VAL A 96 5.97 7.34 8.36
N ARG A 97 6.14 7.89 9.56
CA ARG A 97 6.63 9.26 9.68
C ARG A 97 8.03 9.33 9.09
N THR A 98 8.26 10.26 8.17
CA THR A 98 9.55 10.39 7.48
C THR A 98 10.70 10.62 8.47
N ALA A 99 10.44 11.35 9.56
CA ALA A 99 11.42 11.58 10.62
C ALA A 99 11.81 10.32 11.42
N ASP A 100 11.02 9.23 11.33
CA ASP A 100 11.26 7.98 12.03
C ASP A 100 11.91 6.89 11.14
N LEU A 101 12.28 7.18 9.90
CA LEU A 101 12.84 6.18 8.97
C LEU A 101 14.06 5.45 9.55
N ASP A 102 15.00 6.16 10.20
CA ASP A 102 16.17 5.53 10.82
C ASP A 102 15.79 4.55 11.93
N LYS A 103 14.72 4.86 12.69
CA LYS A 103 14.19 3.96 13.73
C LYS A 103 13.53 2.73 13.11
N VAL A 104 12.85 2.90 11.98
CA VAL A 104 12.29 1.77 11.21
C VAL A 104 13.41 0.86 10.72
N TYR A 105 14.52 1.42 10.19
CA TYR A 105 15.66 0.62 9.73
C TYR A 105 16.30 -0.14 10.89
N ALA A 106 16.56 0.51 12.00
CA ALA A 106 17.13 -0.15 13.19
C ALA A 106 16.20 -1.25 13.75
N ALA A 107 14.89 -1.02 13.78
CA ALA A 107 13.93 -2.01 14.23
C ALA A 107 13.89 -3.24 13.30
N ALA A 108 13.92 -3.04 11.98
CA ALA A 108 13.98 -4.11 11.00
C ALA A 108 15.32 -4.87 11.05
N ASP A 109 16.44 -4.17 11.22
CA ASP A 109 17.76 -4.76 11.39
C ASP A 109 17.80 -5.75 12.54
N ASN A 110 17.28 -5.38 13.70
CA ASN A 110 17.20 -6.25 14.88
C ASN A 110 16.43 -7.56 14.61
N VAL A 111 15.42 -7.53 13.73
CA VAL A 111 14.66 -8.74 13.34
C VAL A 111 15.46 -9.58 12.34
N LEU A 112 16.12 -8.95 11.37
CA LEU A 112 16.82 -9.61 10.28
C LEU A 112 18.15 -10.23 10.71
N ALA A 113 18.92 -9.52 11.54
CA ALA A 113 20.29 -9.91 11.96
C ALA A 113 20.37 -11.29 12.64
N HIS A 114 19.27 -11.77 13.23
CA HIS A 114 19.23 -13.04 13.95
C HIS A 114 18.66 -14.20 13.12
N LYS A 115 18.48 -14.02 11.80
CA LYS A 115 17.83 -15.00 10.93
C LYS A 115 18.72 -15.37 9.76
N LYS A 116 18.86 -16.66 9.52
CA LYS A 116 19.58 -17.20 8.35
C LYS A 116 18.64 -17.21 7.13
N ILE A 117 18.16 -16.04 6.72
CA ILE A 117 17.15 -15.91 5.67
C ILE A 117 17.69 -16.36 4.30
N ALA A 118 18.98 -16.17 4.03
CA ALA A 118 19.62 -16.63 2.81
C ALA A 118 19.61 -18.18 2.66
N ASP A 119 19.52 -18.91 3.76
CA ASP A 119 19.46 -20.38 3.75
C ASP A 119 18.05 -20.90 3.41
N TRP A 120 17.04 -20.06 3.43
CA TRP A 120 15.66 -20.47 3.15
C TRP A 120 15.50 -20.96 1.72
N LYS A 121 14.70 -22.02 1.57
CA LYS A 121 14.32 -22.57 0.26
C LYS A 121 12.85 -22.28 0.02
N LEU A 122 12.60 -21.15 -0.61
CA LEU A 122 11.26 -20.72 -0.96
C LEU A 122 10.82 -21.39 -2.25
N LYS A 123 9.56 -21.79 -2.32
CA LYS A 123 9.01 -22.51 -3.46
C LYS A 123 8.01 -21.65 -4.23
N ALA A 124 8.32 -21.35 -5.48
CA ALA A 124 7.39 -20.77 -6.45
C ALA A 124 6.53 -21.88 -7.06
N PHE A 125 5.18 -21.68 -7.15
CA PHE A 125 4.32 -22.81 -7.50
C PHE A 125 3.16 -22.50 -8.45
N LYS A 126 2.89 -21.20 -8.75
CA LYS A 126 1.86 -20.80 -9.73
C LYS A 126 1.99 -19.33 -10.14
N TYR A 127 1.35 -19.00 -11.25
CA TYR A 127 1.04 -17.61 -11.58
C TYR A 127 -0.24 -17.15 -10.88
N TYR A 128 -0.40 -15.85 -10.74
CA TYR A 128 -1.64 -15.18 -10.39
C TYR A 128 -1.68 -13.79 -11.04
N TYR A 129 -2.83 -13.13 -11.00
CA TYR A 129 -2.92 -11.70 -11.28
C TYR A 129 -4.00 -11.01 -10.45
N LEU A 130 -3.81 -9.70 -10.25
CA LEU A 130 -4.82 -8.80 -9.71
C LEU A 130 -5.45 -8.06 -10.89
N PRO A 131 -6.78 -8.19 -11.09
CA PRO A 131 -7.47 -7.52 -12.19
C PRO A 131 -7.57 -6.01 -11.93
N ASP A 132 -7.37 -5.22 -13.01
CA ASP A 132 -7.64 -3.78 -13.03
C ASP A 132 -8.23 -3.42 -14.41
N LYS A 133 -9.53 -3.14 -14.46
CA LYS A 133 -10.28 -2.87 -15.72
C LYS A 133 -10.07 -3.99 -16.75
N ASN A 134 -9.38 -3.69 -17.87
CA ASN A 134 -9.12 -4.65 -18.95
C ASN A 134 -7.75 -5.33 -18.85
N ILE A 135 -6.94 -4.95 -17.87
CA ILE A 135 -5.59 -5.48 -17.64
C ILE A 135 -5.50 -6.14 -16.26
N GLY A 136 -4.36 -6.72 -15.96
CA GLY A 136 -4.04 -7.23 -14.64
C GLY A 136 -2.56 -7.12 -14.34
N VAL A 137 -2.24 -6.95 -13.07
CA VAL A 137 -0.86 -7.03 -12.55
C VAL A 137 -0.57 -8.49 -12.21
N ALA A 138 0.36 -9.08 -12.93
CA ALA A 138 0.71 -10.50 -12.81
C ALA A 138 1.88 -10.74 -11.86
N GLY A 139 1.90 -11.90 -11.23
CA GLY A 139 2.97 -12.31 -10.33
C GLY A 139 3.18 -13.82 -10.27
N ILE A 140 4.35 -14.21 -9.77
CA ILE A 140 4.71 -15.57 -9.40
C ILE A 140 4.46 -15.74 -7.91
N VAL A 141 3.59 -16.65 -7.52
CA VAL A 141 3.21 -16.90 -6.12
C VAL A 141 4.18 -17.87 -5.47
N ILE A 142 4.53 -17.57 -4.23
CA ILE A 142 5.45 -18.35 -3.39
C ILE A 142 4.62 -19.04 -2.31
N LYS A 143 4.94 -20.30 -2.01
CA LYS A 143 4.32 -21.00 -0.88
C LYS A 143 4.70 -20.30 0.43
N PRO A 144 3.72 -19.82 1.23
CA PRO A 144 4.03 -19.29 2.54
C PRO A 144 4.65 -20.39 3.43
N THR A 145 5.82 -20.12 4.00
CA THR A 145 6.41 -20.97 5.04
C THR A 145 6.12 -20.39 6.42
N ALA A 146 6.23 -21.20 7.46
CA ALA A 146 6.08 -20.71 8.84
C ALA A 146 7.10 -19.61 9.17
N ASP A 147 8.33 -19.76 8.69
CA ASP A 147 9.39 -18.76 8.89
C ASP A 147 9.10 -17.44 8.18
N LEU A 148 8.58 -17.51 6.93
CA LEU A 148 8.22 -16.32 6.17
C LEU A 148 7.04 -15.56 6.82
N LEU A 149 6.04 -16.30 7.31
CA LEU A 149 4.90 -15.73 8.06
C LEU A 149 5.36 -15.11 9.38
N LYS A 150 6.26 -15.79 10.10
CA LYS A 150 6.82 -15.29 11.35
C LYS A 150 7.64 -14.02 11.12
N LEU A 151 8.48 -13.99 10.08
CA LEU A 151 9.26 -12.80 9.70
C LEU A 151 8.34 -11.61 9.41
N GLN A 152 7.27 -11.83 8.62
CA GLN A 152 6.29 -10.79 8.33
C GLN A 152 5.67 -10.23 9.63
N GLN A 153 5.24 -11.11 10.52
CA GLN A 153 4.59 -10.70 11.78
C GLN A 153 5.54 -9.89 12.67
N GLU A 154 6.78 -10.34 12.83
CA GLU A 154 7.80 -9.64 13.62
C GLU A 154 8.11 -8.25 13.05
N LEU A 155 8.23 -8.12 11.72
CA LEU A 155 8.43 -6.81 11.08
C LEU A 155 7.22 -5.88 11.28
N ILE A 156 6.00 -6.40 11.19
CA ILE A 156 4.78 -5.63 11.47
C ILE A 156 4.81 -5.08 12.91
N GLU A 157 5.18 -5.91 13.89
CA GLU A 157 5.20 -5.54 15.30
C GLU A 157 6.26 -4.47 15.62
N VAL A 158 7.50 -4.66 15.15
CA VAL A 158 8.60 -3.72 15.47
C VAL A 158 8.47 -2.39 14.72
N VAL A 159 7.81 -2.36 13.56
CA VAL A 159 7.61 -1.13 12.79
C VAL A 159 6.36 -0.36 13.24
N ALA A 160 5.40 -1.03 13.87
CA ALA A 160 4.12 -0.44 14.28
C ALA A 160 4.22 0.91 15.03
N PRO A 161 5.17 1.13 15.96
CA PRO A 161 5.28 2.41 16.69
C PRO A 161 5.57 3.63 15.80
N TYR A 162 6.12 3.42 14.62
CA TYR A 162 6.56 4.48 13.70
C TYR A 162 5.54 4.73 12.58
N THR A 163 4.46 3.95 12.53
CA THR A 163 3.48 4.00 11.45
C THR A 163 2.41 5.06 11.68
N VAL A 164 1.81 5.50 10.56
CA VAL A 164 0.56 6.27 10.53
C VAL A 164 -0.48 5.50 9.71
N ASN A 165 -1.75 5.79 9.97
CA ASN A 165 -2.84 5.00 9.37
C ASN A 165 -3.05 5.29 7.89
N THR A 166 -2.74 6.51 7.43
CA THR A 166 -2.99 6.96 6.07
C THR A 166 -1.84 7.81 5.56
N GLY A 167 -1.77 7.96 4.24
CA GLY A 167 -0.89 8.89 3.55
C GLY A 167 -1.59 9.50 2.34
N THR A 168 -0.87 10.29 1.59
CA THR A 168 -1.33 10.89 0.33
C THR A 168 -0.36 10.51 -0.79
N ALA A 169 -0.64 10.94 -2.01
CA ALA A 169 0.25 10.73 -3.15
C ALA A 169 1.68 11.24 -2.91
N SER A 170 1.85 12.29 -2.07
CA SER A 170 3.17 12.83 -1.72
C SER A 170 4.06 11.89 -0.90
N ALA A 171 3.48 10.83 -0.29
CA ALA A 171 4.25 9.82 0.43
C ALA A 171 5.03 8.88 -0.50
N PHE A 172 4.71 8.85 -1.79
CA PHE A 172 5.29 7.96 -2.78
C PHE A 172 6.43 8.63 -3.55
N ALA A 173 7.37 7.83 -4.03
CA ALA A 173 8.39 8.28 -4.97
C ALA A 173 7.79 8.41 -6.37
N THR A 174 8.10 9.49 -7.06
CA THR A 174 7.64 9.77 -8.43
C THR A 174 8.81 10.15 -9.34
N THR A 175 8.63 9.95 -10.66
CA THR A 175 9.54 10.42 -11.70
C THR A 175 8.74 11.16 -12.78
N LEU A 176 9.40 11.92 -13.65
CA LEU A 176 8.75 12.70 -14.72
C LEU A 176 7.81 11.88 -15.62
N GLY A 177 8.05 10.58 -15.78
CA GLY A 177 7.20 9.68 -16.58
C GLY A 177 6.27 8.78 -15.75
N ASN A 178 6.27 8.91 -14.41
CA ASN A 178 5.58 7.99 -13.51
C ASN A 178 5.16 8.72 -12.21
N SER A 179 4.36 9.77 -12.38
CA SER A 179 3.92 10.65 -11.29
C SER A 179 2.51 10.36 -10.79
N ASP A 180 1.75 9.51 -11.50
CA ASP A 180 0.37 9.24 -11.16
C ASP A 180 0.26 8.13 -10.10
N ILE A 181 -0.06 8.54 -8.87
CA ILE A 181 -0.32 7.65 -7.75
C ILE A 181 -1.84 7.48 -7.61
N GLN A 182 -2.32 6.30 -7.99
CA GLN A 182 -3.74 5.99 -7.98
C GLN A 182 -4.30 5.92 -6.56
N PRO A 183 -5.51 6.45 -6.29
CA PRO A 183 -6.16 6.35 -4.97
C PRO A 183 -6.24 4.92 -4.44
N ALA A 184 -6.49 3.94 -5.30
CA ALA A 184 -6.54 2.52 -4.92
C ALA A 184 -5.22 2.01 -4.34
N LEU A 185 -4.06 2.53 -4.77
CA LEU A 185 -2.76 2.20 -4.18
C LEU A 185 -2.60 2.82 -2.80
N ILE A 186 -3.08 4.06 -2.61
CA ILE A 186 -3.05 4.73 -1.29
C ILE A 186 -3.87 3.91 -0.29
N ASP A 187 -5.07 3.49 -0.67
CA ASP A 187 -5.95 2.66 0.16
C ASP A 187 -5.35 1.26 0.40
N TYR A 188 -4.67 0.69 -0.60
CA TYR A 188 -4.01 -0.61 -0.47
C TYR A 188 -2.91 -0.59 0.60
N VAL A 189 -2.02 0.41 0.58
CA VAL A 189 -0.95 0.56 1.59
C VAL A 189 -1.53 0.75 3.00
N ALA A 190 -2.58 1.57 3.14
CA ALA A 190 -3.28 1.75 4.42
C ALA A 190 -3.90 0.44 4.94
N ALA A 191 -4.44 -0.37 4.02
CA ALA A 191 -5.10 -1.63 4.33
C ALA A 191 -4.17 -2.85 4.37
N PHE A 192 -2.87 -2.70 4.10
CA PHE A 192 -1.96 -3.85 3.90
C PHE A 192 -1.99 -4.80 5.10
N VAL A 193 -1.72 -4.30 6.30
CA VAL A 193 -1.66 -5.17 7.50
C VAL A 193 -3.00 -5.85 7.78
N PRO A 194 -4.16 -5.15 7.87
CA PRO A 194 -5.40 -5.82 8.21
C PRO A 194 -5.94 -6.75 7.12
N LYS A 195 -5.58 -6.55 5.83
CA LYS A 195 -6.19 -7.30 4.72
C LYS A 195 -5.23 -8.25 4.00
N TYR A 196 -3.92 -8.02 4.05
CA TYR A 196 -2.95 -8.74 3.19
C TYR A 196 -1.80 -9.36 3.98
N SER A 197 -1.90 -9.45 5.31
CA SER A 197 -0.90 -10.09 6.17
C SER A 197 -1.45 -11.32 6.91
N GLY A 198 -0.58 -12.04 7.60
CA GLY A 198 -0.91 -13.23 8.38
C GLY A 198 -1.59 -14.30 7.52
N LYS A 199 -2.81 -14.72 7.88
CA LYS A 199 -3.56 -15.75 7.12
C LYS A 199 -3.96 -15.32 5.69
N HIS A 200 -3.93 -14.03 5.40
CA HIS A 200 -4.22 -13.48 4.08
C HIS A 200 -2.96 -13.16 3.28
N PHE A 201 -1.79 -13.47 3.83
CA PHE A 201 -0.52 -13.21 3.17
C PHE A 201 -0.38 -14.10 1.93
N ASN A 202 -0.27 -13.45 0.77
CA ASN A 202 0.00 -14.09 -0.52
C ASN A 202 1.36 -13.62 -1.05
N PRO A 203 2.48 -14.19 -0.55
CA PRO A 203 3.80 -13.77 -1.01
C PRO A 203 3.96 -14.05 -2.48
N HIS A 204 4.42 -13.06 -3.22
CA HIS A 204 4.60 -13.15 -4.67
C HIS A 204 5.69 -12.21 -5.17
N VAL A 205 6.17 -12.48 -6.36
CA VAL A 205 7.03 -11.59 -7.13
C VAL A 205 6.22 -11.05 -8.31
N THR A 206 6.01 -9.75 -8.37
CA THR A 206 5.36 -9.10 -9.51
C THR A 206 6.22 -9.22 -10.76
N ILE A 207 5.62 -9.62 -11.87
CA ILE A 207 6.30 -9.88 -13.15
C ILE A 207 5.85 -8.97 -14.30
N GLY A 208 4.87 -8.10 -14.09
CA GLY A 208 4.44 -7.15 -15.10
C GLY A 208 2.92 -7.04 -15.23
N VAL A 209 2.49 -6.46 -16.34
CA VAL A 209 1.08 -6.18 -16.66
C VAL A 209 0.77 -6.74 -18.05
N ALA A 210 -0.44 -7.30 -18.21
CA ALA A 210 -0.97 -7.69 -19.51
C ALA A 210 -2.51 -7.61 -19.52
N THR A 211 -3.13 -7.89 -20.67
CA THR A 211 -4.59 -8.00 -20.77
C THR A 211 -5.09 -9.19 -19.93
N GLN A 212 -6.28 -9.04 -19.34
CA GLN A 212 -6.84 -10.13 -18.52
C GLN A 212 -7.04 -11.43 -19.30
N ASP A 213 -7.36 -11.36 -20.59
CA ASP A 213 -7.57 -12.55 -21.41
C ASP A 213 -6.27 -13.34 -21.56
N TYR A 214 -5.17 -12.68 -21.88
CA TYR A 214 -3.87 -13.34 -21.92
C TYR A 214 -3.45 -13.90 -20.54
N LEU A 215 -3.73 -13.17 -19.47
CA LEU A 215 -3.41 -13.63 -18.11
C LEU A 215 -4.23 -14.88 -17.73
N LYS A 216 -5.49 -14.99 -18.15
CA LYS A 216 -6.28 -16.22 -17.97
C LYS A 216 -5.66 -17.41 -18.72
N GLU A 217 -5.20 -17.19 -19.97
CA GLU A 217 -4.48 -18.22 -20.73
C GLU A 217 -3.19 -18.64 -20.03
N MET A 218 -2.39 -17.65 -19.58
CA MET A 218 -1.15 -17.92 -18.83
C MET A 218 -1.39 -18.72 -17.53
N LEU A 219 -2.49 -18.46 -16.81
CA LEU A 219 -2.85 -19.21 -15.60
C LEU A 219 -3.31 -20.64 -15.89
N ALA A 220 -3.81 -20.92 -17.10
CA ALA A 220 -4.20 -22.26 -17.52
C ALA A 220 -3.00 -23.13 -17.96
N GLU A 221 -1.83 -22.52 -18.21
CA GLU A 221 -0.62 -23.25 -18.55
C GLU A 221 -0.07 -24.03 -17.33
N PRO A 222 0.53 -25.22 -17.52
CA PRO A 222 1.27 -25.89 -16.47
C PRO A 222 2.40 -25.00 -15.93
N PHE A 223 2.45 -24.79 -14.62
CA PHE A 223 3.54 -24.07 -13.98
C PHE A 223 4.63 -25.05 -13.52
N ALA A 224 5.84 -24.91 -14.05
CA ALA A 224 6.99 -25.66 -13.56
C ALA A 224 7.44 -25.06 -12.22
N GLU A 225 7.12 -25.77 -11.11
CA GLU A 225 7.53 -25.35 -9.77
C GLU A 225 9.07 -25.30 -9.65
N PHE A 226 9.58 -24.29 -8.98
CA PHE A 226 11.02 -24.17 -8.72
C PHE A 226 11.29 -23.62 -7.32
N THR A 227 12.53 -23.81 -6.87
CA THR A 227 12.99 -23.34 -5.55
C THR A 227 14.06 -22.27 -5.75
N PHE A 228 14.03 -21.27 -4.89
CA PHE A 228 14.99 -20.16 -4.87
C PHE A 228 15.21 -19.71 -3.42
N SER A 229 16.20 -18.82 -3.21
CA SER A 229 16.51 -18.25 -1.88
C SER A 229 16.40 -16.72 -1.90
N PRO A 230 16.10 -16.07 -0.77
CA PRO A 230 16.36 -14.65 -0.62
C PRO A 230 17.87 -14.37 -0.67
N ALA A 231 18.27 -13.30 -1.36
CA ALA A 231 19.66 -12.84 -1.45
C ALA A 231 19.91 -11.59 -0.61
N GLY A 232 18.86 -10.83 -0.32
CA GLY A 232 18.93 -9.60 0.46
C GLY A 232 17.57 -9.22 1.02
N ALA A 233 17.57 -8.23 1.89
CA ALA A 233 16.38 -7.51 2.33
C ALA A 233 16.58 -6.01 2.15
N SER A 234 15.53 -5.27 1.90
CA SER A 234 15.61 -3.82 1.67
C SER A 234 14.36 -3.10 2.13
N VAL A 235 14.51 -1.79 2.35
CA VAL A 235 13.39 -0.86 2.45
C VAL A 235 13.39 0.03 1.23
N TYR A 236 12.25 0.13 0.57
CA TYR A 236 12.04 1.03 -0.54
C TYR A 236 10.93 2.04 -0.22
N GLN A 237 11.05 3.25 -0.75
CA GLN A 237 9.89 4.10 -0.95
C GLN A 237 9.12 3.58 -2.16
N LEU A 238 7.82 3.37 -1.95
CA LEU A 238 6.92 2.89 -2.98
C LEU A 238 6.74 3.92 -4.10
N GLY A 239 6.64 3.43 -5.33
CA GLY A 239 6.24 4.20 -6.50
C GLY A 239 4.86 3.82 -6.99
N SER A 240 4.50 4.24 -8.20
CA SER A 240 3.27 3.84 -8.87
C SER A 240 3.18 2.32 -8.98
N TYR A 241 1.97 1.78 -9.00
CA TYR A 241 1.67 0.34 -8.99
C TYR A 241 2.24 -0.42 -7.79
N GLY A 242 2.66 0.27 -6.71
CA GLY A 242 3.30 -0.38 -5.56
C GLY A 242 4.71 -0.90 -5.84
N THR A 243 5.40 -0.34 -6.83
CA THR A 243 6.76 -0.76 -7.19
C THR A 243 7.79 -0.31 -6.15
N ALA A 244 8.84 -1.09 -5.97
CA ALA A 244 10.02 -0.74 -5.18
C ALA A 244 10.86 0.30 -5.97
N MET A 245 10.53 1.59 -5.86
CA MET A 245 11.07 2.62 -6.75
C MET A 245 12.36 3.25 -6.22
N LYS A 246 12.39 3.69 -4.97
CA LYS A 246 13.57 4.35 -4.39
C LYS A 246 14.07 3.54 -3.21
N LYS A 247 15.27 2.95 -3.34
CA LYS A 247 15.90 2.23 -2.23
C LYS A 247 16.26 3.23 -1.12
N LEU A 248 15.81 2.93 0.10
CA LEU A 248 16.06 3.73 1.30
C LEU A 248 17.11 3.07 2.19
N ASN A 249 17.04 1.75 2.36
CA ASN A 249 18.00 0.95 3.12
C ASN A 249 18.10 -0.47 2.55
N ALA A 250 19.20 -1.18 2.84
CA ALA A 250 19.39 -2.57 2.43
C ALA A 250 20.24 -3.34 3.43
N TRP A 251 19.98 -4.63 3.53
CA TRP A 251 20.74 -5.61 4.31
C TRP A 251 21.21 -6.75 3.39
N ASP A 252 22.49 -7.04 3.44
CA ASP A 252 23.05 -8.25 2.85
C ASP A 252 22.74 -9.44 3.79
N LEU A 253 22.11 -10.47 3.27
CA LEU A 253 21.73 -11.66 4.02
C LEU A 253 22.69 -12.84 3.80
N THR A 254 23.77 -12.64 3.03
CA THR A 254 24.68 -13.70 2.61
C THR A 254 25.85 -13.97 3.57
N HIS A 255 25.77 -13.45 4.81
CA HIS A 255 26.82 -13.61 5.84
C HIS A 255 26.50 -14.69 6.86
#